data_c8919d3857853a30807a34128d7ab6f9
#
_entry.id   c8919d3857853a30807a34128d7ab6f9
#
_cell.length_a   1.000
_cell.length_b   1.000
_cell.length_c   1.000
_cell.angle_alpha   90.00
_cell.angle_beta   90.00
_cell.angle_gamma   90.00
#
_symmetry.space_group_name_H-M   'P 1'
#
loop_
_entity.id
_entity.type
_entity.pdbx_description
1 polymer ?
#
loop_
_entity_poly.entity_id
_entity_poly.type
_entity_poly.pdbx_seq_one_letter_code
_entity_poly.pdbx_strand_id
1 'polypeptide(L)'
;MIDFLTESADVVARGQGGNNAGHTVIANGKKYILHLVPSGILWPDKLCVIGNGVVLDPIGLVEEINELRGQGVTITKDNLLISDRAHVVLPFHKEMDAAQESALGKKAIGTTKRGIGPTYADKARRIGVRMADMRDPAIFDEVLRRRIKMANAEMERM
;
A
#
# COMPACT_ATOMS: atom_id res chain seq x y z
N MET A 1 -15.26 -10.57 -11.21
CA MET A 1 -15.75 -11.44 -10.11
C MET A 1 -15.84 -10.66 -8.79
N ILE A 2 -14.78 -10.03 -8.30
CA ILE A 2 -14.81 -9.26 -7.02
C ILE A 2 -15.88 -8.17 -7.07
N ASP A 3 -15.95 -7.41 -8.15
CA ASP A 3 -16.87 -6.29 -8.30
C ASP A 3 -18.35 -6.74 -8.28
N PHE A 4 -18.65 -7.94 -8.81
CA PHE A 4 -19.99 -8.53 -8.74
C PHE A 4 -20.37 -8.92 -7.30
N LEU A 5 -19.42 -9.44 -6.52
CA LEU A 5 -19.65 -9.80 -5.13
C LEU A 5 -19.75 -8.56 -4.21
N THR A 6 -19.16 -7.45 -4.63
CA THR A 6 -19.18 -6.19 -3.86
C THR A 6 -20.60 -5.67 -3.63
N GLU A 7 -21.51 -5.83 -4.59
CA GLU A 7 -22.89 -5.39 -4.45
C GLU A 7 -23.61 -6.04 -3.25
N SER A 8 -23.32 -7.29 -2.98
CA SER A 8 -23.96 -8.07 -1.89
C SER A 8 -23.20 -8.03 -0.56
N ALA A 9 -22.02 -7.41 -0.51
CA ALA A 9 -21.19 -7.34 0.68
C ALA A 9 -21.39 -6.01 1.43
N ASP A 10 -21.44 -6.03 2.76
CA ASP A 10 -21.45 -4.83 3.60
C ASP A 10 -20.04 -4.28 3.79
N VAL A 11 -19.05 -5.17 3.80
CA VAL A 11 -17.63 -4.84 4.02
C VAL A 11 -16.78 -5.40 2.89
N VAL A 12 -15.93 -4.54 2.32
CA VAL A 12 -14.95 -4.93 1.30
C VAL A 12 -13.55 -4.71 1.83
N ALA A 13 -12.83 -5.79 2.07
CA ALA A 13 -11.51 -5.73 2.68
C ALA A 13 -10.40 -6.13 1.68
N ARG A 14 -9.32 -5.33 1.67
CA ARG A 14 -8.05 -5.71 1.04
C ARG A 14 -7.16 -6.37 2.09
N GLY A 15 -6.94 -7.68 1.96
CA GLY A 15 -6.21 -8.47 2.94
C GLY A 15 -4.69 -8.45 2.78
N GLN A 16 -4.16 -8.20 1.56
CA GLN A 16 -2.74 -8.33 1.24
C GLN A 16 -2.36 -7.52 -0.02
N GLY A 17 -1.07 -7.58 -0.38
CA GLY A 17 -0.52 -6.87 -1.53
C GLY A 17 -0.15 -5.43 -1.20
N GLY A 18 0.05 -4.63 -2.23
CA GLY A 18 0.37 -3.21 -2.17
C GLY A 18 -0.10 -2.51 -3.44
N ASN A 19 0.49 -1.36 -3.75
CA ASN A 19 0.15 -0.57 -4.94
C ASN A 19 0.88 -0.98 -6.23
N ASN A 20 1.39 -2.22 -6.28
CA ASN A 20 2.15 -2.74 -7.42
C ASN A 20 1.28 -3.18 -8.61
N ALA A 21 -0.02 -3.39 -8.41
CA ALA A 21 -0.97 -3.76 -9.46
C ALA A 21 -2.17 -2.83 -9.42
N GLY A 22 -2.69 -2.47 -10.60
CA GLY A 22 -3.93 -1.73 -10.75
C GLY A 22 -5.09 -2.67 -11.05
N HIS A 23 -6.26 -2.37 -10.48
CA HIS A 23 -7.52 -3.04 -10.73
C HIS A 23 -8.49 -2.07 -11.41
N THR A 24 -8.87 -2.37 -12.64
CA THR A 24 -9.82 -1.55 -13.37
C THR A 24 -11.25 -2.00 -13.05
N VAL A 25 -12.07 -1.05 -12.59
CA VAL A 25 -13.48 -1.24 -12.28
C VAL A 25 -14.32 -0.30 -13.15
N ILE A 26 -15.44 -0.80 -13.65
CA ILE A 26 -16.45 0.02 -14.32
C ILE A 26 -17.66 0.08 -13.38
N ALA A 27 -17.95 1.28 -12.88
CA ALA A 27 -19.12 1.55 -12.06
C ALA A 27 -19.89 2.75 -12.62
N ASN A 28 -21.21 2.62 -12.75
CA ASN A 28 -22.08 3.68 -13.27
C ASN A 28 -21.62 4.25 -14.63
N GLY A 29 -21.09 3.39 -15.52
CA GLY A 29 -20.59 3.77 -16.84
C GLY A 29 -19.26 4.53 -16.84
N LYS A 30 -18.63 4.74 -15.67
CA LYS A 30 -17.30 5.34 -15.53
C LYS A 30 -16.25 4.28 -15.21
N LYS A 31 -15.04 4.50 -15.73
CA LYS A 31 -13.88 3.65 -15.49
C LYS A 31 -13.06 4.22 -14.35
N TYR A 32 -12.75 3.38 -13.35
CA TYR A 32 -11.88 3.69 -12.22
C TYR A 32 -10.67 2.74 -12.22
N ILE A 33 -9.52 3.24 -11.79
CA ILE A 33 -8.33 2.43 -11.60
C ILE A 33 -7.98 2.49 -10.12
N LEU A 34 -8.07 1.34 -9.45
CA LEU A 34 -7.80 1.21 -8.02
C LEU A 34 -6.49 0.46 -7.79
N HIS A 35 -5.69 0.91 -6.84
CA HIS A 35 -4.43 0.27 -6.46
C HIS A 35 -4.45 -0.24 -5.02
N LEU A 36 -4.74 0.62 -4.06
CA LEU A 36 -4.78 0.32 -2.63
C LEU A 36 -6.21 0.32 -2.09
N VAL A 37 -7.04 1.23 -2.56
CA VAL A 37 -8.41 1.40 -2.09
C VAL A 37 -9.26 0.20 -2.55
N PRO A 38 -10.00 -0.47 -1.64
CA PRO A 38 -10.90 -1.55 -2.02
C PRO A 38 -12.03 -1.07 -2.94
N SER A 39 -12.46 -1.90 -3.89
CA SER A 39 -13.46 -1.54 -4.91
C SER A 39 -14.82 -1.15 -4.32
N GLY A 40 -15.16 -1.61 -3.12
CA GLY A 40 -16.38 -1.21 -2.42
C GLY A 40 -16.56 0.29 -2.26
N ILE A 41 -15.48 1.07 -2.33
CA ILE A 41 -15.52 2.53 -2.21
C ILE A 41 -16.37 3.21 -3.29
N LEU A 42 -16.59 2.53 -4.41
CA LEU A 42 -17.39 3.03 -5.53
C LEU A 42 -18.90 2.85 -5.33
N TRP A 43 -19.32 2.12 -4.30
CA TRP A 43 -20.72 1.89 -3.95
C TRP A 43 -21.05 2.63 -2.65
N PRO A 44 -22.23 3.25 -2.58
CA PRO A 44 -22.71 3.85 -1.33
C PRO A 44 -22.87 2.76 -0.25
N ASP A 45 -22.80 3.17 1.00
CA ASP A 45 -23.07 2.35 2.19
C ASP A 45 -22.15 1.12 2.39
N LYS A 46 -21.02 1.04 1.67
CA LYS A 46 -20.02 -0.01 1.88
C LYS A 46 -18.89 0.49 2.79
N LEU A 47 -18.48 -0.36 3.72
CA LEU A 47 -17.29 -0.15 4.52
C LEU A 47 -16.08 -0.78 3.82
N CYS A 48 -15.06 0.00 3.54
CA CYS A 48 -13.81 -0.46 2.95
C CYS A 48 -12.72 -0.55 4.01
N VAL A 49 -11.96 -1.65 3.99
CA VAL A 49 -10.89 -1.89 4.98
C VAL A 49 -9.58 -2.24 4.26
N ILE A 50 -8.53 -1.51 4.57
CA ILE A 50 -7.15 -1.90 4.24
C ILE A 50 -6.57 -2.63 5.44
N GLY A 51 -6.41 -3.95 5.30
CA GLY A 51 -6.03 -4.85 6.39
C GLY A 51 -4.53 -4.85 6.70
N ASN A 52 -4.18 -5.49 7.79
CA ASN A 52 -2.80 -5.58 8.30
C ASN A 52 -1.85 -6.39 7.41
N GLY A 53 -2.38 -7.19 6.49
CA GLY A 53 -1.58 -7.93 5.50
C GLY A 53 -1.07 -7.07 4.34
N VAL A 54 -1.66 -5.89 4.15
CA VAL A 54 -1.24 -4.95 3.10
C VAL A 54 0.08 -4.28 3.48
N VAL A 55 0.92 -4.01 2.47
CA VAL A 55 2.04 -3.06 2.58
C VAL A 55 1.62 -1.78 1.86
N LEU A 56 1.54 -0.70 2.62
CA LEU A 56 0.86 0.52 2.23
C LEU A 56 1.86 1.64 1.92
N ASP A 57 1.79 2.18 0.72
CA ASP A 57 2.46 3.43 0.35
C ASP A 57 1.55 4.61 0.72
N PRO A 58 1.86 5.40 1.77
CA PRO A 58 0.99 6.48 2.20
C PRO A 58 0.83 7.58 1.16
N ILE A 59 1.89 7.87 0.40
CA ILE A 59 1.86 8.88 -0.66
C ILE A 59 0.94 8.40 -1.78
N GLY A 60 1.17 7.19 -2.28
CA GLY A 60 0.33 6.61 -3.32
C GLY A 60 -1.14 6.46 -2.90
N LEU A 61 -1.40 6.17 -1.62
CA LEU A 61 -2.78 6.12 -1.12
C LEU A 61 -3.45 7.50 -1.12
N VAL A 62 -2.74 8.54 -0.69
CA VAL A 62 -3.29 9.91 -0.69
C VAL A 62 -3.56 10.38 -2.12
N GLU A 63 -2.66 10.10 -3.05
CA GLU A 63 -2.84 10.40 -4.47
C GLU A 63 -4.08 9.71 -5.04
N GLU A 64 -4.23 8.40 -4.79
CA GLU A 64 -5.38 7.60 -5.22
C GLU A 64 -6.70 8.14 -4.63
N ILE A 65 -6.72 8.47 -3.33
CA ILE A 65 -7.89 9.07 -2.68
C ILE A 65 -8.27 10.40 -3.33
N ASN A 66 -7.29 11.27 -3.62
CA ASN A 66 -7.54 12.57 -4.24
C ASN A 66 -8.06 12.42 -5.68
N GLU A 67 -7.52 11.49 -6.44
CA GLU A 67 -7.99 11.18 -7.79
C GLU A 67 -9.45 10.69 -7.77
N LEU A 68 -9.78 9.74 -6.90
CA LEU A 68 -11.13 9.21 -6.76
C LEU A 68 -12.13 10.30 -6.32
N ARG A 69 -11.74 11.15 -5.37
CA ARG A 69 -12.55 12.31 -4.96
C ARG A 69 -12.78 13.28 -6.11
N GLY A 70 -11.76 13.54 -6.93
CA GLY A 70 -11.86 14.35 -8.14
C GLY A 70 -12.82 13.76 -9.18
N GLN A 71 -13.03 12.45 -9.17
CA GLN A 71 -13.99 11.73 -10.01
C GLN A 71 -15.39 11.65 -9.38
N GLY A 72 -15.60 12.24 -8.20
CA GLY A 72 -16.89 12.31 -7.51
C GLY A 72 -17.13 11.18 -6.51
N VAL A 73 -16.11 10.38 -6.17
CA VAL A 73 -16.24 9.33 -5.16
C VAL A 73 -16.12 9.93 -3.74
N THR A 74 -17.10 9.63 -2.89
CA THR A 74 -17.07 10.06 -1.49
C THR A 74 -16.18 9.13 -0.67
N ILE A 75 -15.08 9.66 -0.14
CA ILE A 75 -14.15 8.91 0.73
C ILE A 75 -13.97 9.67 2.04
N THR A 76 -14.36 9.05 3.14
CA THR A 76 -14.30 9.62 4.49
C THR A 76 -13.68 8.62 5.46
N LYS A 77 -13.45 9.07 6.71
CA LYS A 77 -13.03 8.19 7.81
C LYS A 77 -14.09 7.13 8.20
N ASP A 78 -15.33 7.29 7.73
CA ASP A 78 -16.44 6.41 8.11
C ASP A 78 -16.61 5.27 7.09
N ASN A 79 -16.10 5.43 5.85
CA ASN A 79 -16.19 4.40 4.82
C ASN A 79 -14.85 3.83 4.31
N LEU A 80 -13.70 4.38 4.76
CA LEU A 80 -12.38 3.80 4.51
C LEU A 80 -11.57 3.72 5.80
N LEU A 81 -11.35 2.50 6.26
CA LEU A 81 -10.53 2.19 7.43
C LEU A 81 -9.19 1.58 7.03
N ILE A 82 -8.15 1.93 7.76
CA ILE A 82 -6.80 1.42 7.54
C ILE A 82 -6.31 0.78 8.85
N SER A 83 -5.84 -0.47 8.76
CA SER A 83 -5.23 -1.13 9.91
C SER A 83 -3.98 -0.37 10.38
N ASP A 84 -3.91 -0.08 11.65
CA ASP A 84 -2.74 0.48 12.31
C ASP A 84 -1.52 -0.45 12.27
N ARG A 85 -1.75 -1.75 12.03
CA ARG A 85 -0.71 -2.78 11.88
C ARG A 85 -0.23 -3.00 10.46
N ALA A 86 -0.80 -2.31 9.46
CA ALA A 86 -0.28 -2.34 8.10
C ALA A 86 1.14 -1.75 8.07
N HIS A 87 2.03 -2.38 7.29
CA HIS A 87 3.41 -1.91 7.15
C HIS A 87 3.50 -0.82 6.10
N VAL A 88 4.38 0.14 6.34
CA VAL A 88 4.57 1.33 5.50
C VAL A 88 5.66 1.07 4.47
N VAL A 89 5.33 1.28 3.21
CA VAL A 89 6.33 1.36 2.13
C VAL A 89 6.99 2.73 2.20
N LEU A 90 8.29 2.75 2.41
CA LEU A 90 9.11 3.95 2.52
C LEU A 90 9.99 4.12 1.26
N PRO A 91 10.50 5.33 0.98
CA PRO A 91 11.30 5.58 -0.22
C PRO A 91 12.47 4.62 -0.40
N PHE A 92 13.21 4.31 0.67
CA PHE A 92 14.32 3.38 0.60
C PHE A 92 13.92 1.96 0.18
N HIS A 93 12.68 1.51 0.46
CA HIS A 93 12.20 0.23 -0.05
C HIS A 93 12.14 0.20 -1.57
N LYS A 94 11.74 1.34 -2.20
CA LYS A 94 11.69 1.47 -3.66
C LYS A 94 13.10 1.43 -4.26
N GLU A 95 14.05 2.08 -3.59
CA GLU A 95 15.47 2.07 -3.98
C GLU A 95 16.09 0.67 -3.84
N MET A 96 15.81 -0.02 -2.73
CA MET A 96 16.25 -1.41 -2.52
C MET A 96 15.67 -2.35 -3.58
N ASP A 97 14.38 -2.24 -3.91
CA ASP A 97 13.72 -3.03 -4.95
C ASP A 97 14.40 -2.81 -6.32
N ALA A 98 14.68 -1.55 -6.65
CA ALA A 98 15.38 -1.20 -7.89
C ALA A 98 16.83 -1.71 -7.91
N ALA A 99 17.56 -1.61 -6.80
CA ALA A 99 18.93 -2.10 -6.69
C ALA A 99 19.01 -3.63 -6.81
N GLN A 100 18.14 -4.35 -6.11
CA GLN A 100 18.04 -5.81 -6.18
C GLN A 100 17.73 -6.27 -7.62
N GLU A 101 16.76 -5.65 -8.27
CA GLU A 101 16.39 -5.97 -9.65
C GLU A 101 17.55 -5.72 -10.62
N SER A 102 18.30 -4.62 -10.42
CA SER A 102 19.48 -4.29 -11.23
C SER A 102 20.62 -5.28 -11.02
N ALA A 103 20.86 -5.73 -9.78
CA ALA A 103 21.90 -6.69 -9.45
C ALA A 103 21.64 -8.08 -10.07
N LEU A 104 20.39 -8.46 -10.28
CA LEU A 104 20.01 -9.71 -10.93
C LEU A 104 20.28 -9.74 -12.43
N GLY A 105 20.43 -8.60 -13.10
CA GLY A 105 20.74 -8.50 -14.51
C GLY A 105 19.80 -9.34 -15.40
N LYS A 106 20.34 -10.35 -16.11
CA LYS A 106 19.54 -11.25 -16.95
C LYS A 106 18.56 -12.16 -16.19
N LYS A 107 18.69 -12.27 -14.87
CA LYS A 107 17.79 -13.01 -13.99
C LYS A 107 16.78 -12.11 -13.30
N ALA A 108 16.65 -10.86 -13.73
CA ALA A 108 15.70 -9.90 -13.21
C ALA A 108 14.28 -10.49 -13.19
N ILE A 109 13.56 -10.26 -12.10
CA ILE A 109 12.20 -10.79 -11.87
C ILE A 109 11.17 -9.97 -12.65
N GLY A 110 11.49 -8.71 -12.98
CA GLY A 110 10.58 -7.76 -13.61
C GLY A 110 9.66 -7.10 -12.57
N THR A 111 10.21 -6.71 -11.43
CA THR A 111 9.45 -6.05 -10.37
C THR A 111 8.94 -4.67 -10.82
N THR A 112 7.90 -4.20 -10.17
CA THR A 112 7.37 -2.84 -10.42
C THR A 112 8.21 -1.75 -9.77
N LYS A 113 9.27 -2.08 -9.05
CA LYS A 113 10.16 -1.17 -8.30
C LYS A 113 9.39 -0.28 -7.31
N ARG A 114 8.29 -0.78 -6.79
CA ARG A 114 7.44 -0.08 -5.81
C ARG A 114 7.76 -0.43 -4.36
N GLY A 115 8.80 -1.22 -4.12
CA GLY A 115 9.28 -1.56 -2.77
C GLY A 115 8.41 -2.59 -2.04
N ILE A 116 7.53 -3.29 -2.73
CA ILE A 116 6.59 -4.23 -2.11
C ILE A 116 7.33 -5.41 -1.48
N GLY A 117 8.24 -6.04 -2.23
CA GLY A 117 9.07 -7.16 -1.76
C GLY A 117 9.91 -6.79 -0.53
N PRO A 118 10.75 -5.74 -0.59
CA PRO A 118 11.52 -5.26 0.56
C PRO A 118 10.67 -4.93 1.79
N THR A 119 9.48 -4.33 1.61
CA THR A 119 8.59 -4.03 2.74
C THR A 119 8.03 -5.31 3.37
N TYR A 120 7.68 -6.33 2.58
CA TYR A 120 7.30 -7.64 3.11
C TYR A 120 8.45 -8.35 3.82
N ALA A 121 9.68 -8.21 3.34
CA ALA A 121 10.87 -8.72 4.02
C ALA A 121 11.02 -8.06 5.41
N ASP A 122 10.86 -6.75 5.51
CA ASP A 122 10.87 -6.02 6.77
C ASP A 122 9.75 -6.47 7.72
N LYS A 123 8.56 -6.70 7.18
CA LYS A 123 7.42 -7.24 7.94
C LYS A 123 7.76 -8.61 8.53
N ALA A 124 8.31 -9.52 7.73
CA ALA A 124 8.69 -10.87 8.16
C ALA A 124 9.82 -10.84 9.20
N ARG A 125 10.80 -9.96 9.02
CA ARG A 125 11.92 -9.71 9.96
C ARG A 125 11.50 -8.94 11.21
N ARG A 126 10.27 -8.41 11.28
CA ARG A 126 9.72 -7.62 12.38
C ARG A 126 10.50 -6.33 12.67
N ILE A 127 11.01 -5.69 11.63
CA ILE A 127 11.79 -4.44 11.71
C ILE A 127 11.14 -3.27 10.95
N GLY A 128 10.07 -3.55 10.22
CA GLY A 128 9.38 -2.55 9.40
C GLY A 128 8.59 -1.53 10.22
N VAL A 129 8.37 -0.37 9.62
CA VAL A 129 7.53 0.71 10.16
C VAL A 129 6.07 0.37 9.91
N ARG A 130 5.20 0.64 10.89
CA ARG A 130 3.74 0.42 10.81
C ARG A 130 2.99 1.74 10.76
N MET A 131 1.75 1.68 10.32
CA MET A 131 0.84 2.84 10.37
C MET A 131 0.65 3.38 11.79
N ALA A 132 0.66 2.50 12.81
CA ALA A 132 0.60 2.90 14.22
C ALA A 132 1.75 3.84 14.60
N ASP A 133 2.97 3.57 14.11
CA ASP A 133 4.17 4.34 14.44
C ASP A 133 4.08 5.78 13.91
N MET A 134 3.35 5.99 12.80
CA MET A 134 3.16 7.31 12.19
C MET A 134 2.20 8.23 12.97
N ARG A 135 1.50 7.70 13.97
CA ARG A 135 0.55 8.49 14.78
C ARG A 135 1.26 9.42 15.76
N ASP A 136 2.45 9.05 16.19
CA ASP A 136 3.30 9.84 17.07
C ASP A 136 4.58 10.23 16.31
N PRO A 137 4.81 11.53 16.06
CA PRO A 137 5.99 12.00 15.33
C PRO A 137 7.32 11.61 15.96
N ALA A 138 7.41 11.54 17.30
CA ALA A 138 8.65 11.18 18.01
C ALA A 138 8.96 9.69 17.83
N ILE A 139 7.95 8.83 17.99
CA ILE A 139 8.07 7.38 17.75
C ILE A 139 8.42 7.14 16.28
N PHE A 140 7.73 7.82 15.37
CA PHE A 140 7.98 7.68 13.94
C PHE A 140 9.42 8.05 13.57
N ASP A 141 9.95 9.19 14.06
CA ASP A 141 11.31 9.62 13.79
C ASP A 141 12.33 8.59 14.30
N GLU A 142 12.16 8.08 15.52
CA GLU A 142 13.06 7.06 16.11
C GLU A 142 13.07 5.76 15.26
N VAL A 143 11.90 5.21 14.97
CA VAL A 143 11.77 3.96 14.22
C VAL A 143 12.29 4.14 12.80
N LEU A 144 11.99 5.27 12.16
CA LEU A 144 12.43 5.58 10.81
C LEU A 144 13.97 5.71 10.73
N ARG A 145 14.60 6.46 11.63
CA ARG A 145 16.08 6.61 11.68
C ARG A 145 16.76 5.27 11.86
N ARG A 146 16.26 4.45 12.79
CA ARG A 146 16.79 3.10 13.01
C ARG A 146 16.71 2.27 11.72
N ARG A 147 15.57 2.30 11.03
CA ARG A 147 15.37 1.49 9.82
C ARG A 147 16.20 2.01 8.65
N ILE A 148 16.33 3.32 8.46
CA ILE A 148 17.20 3.93 7.44
C ILE A 148 18.64 3.49 7.64
N LYS A 149 19.16 3.55 8.89
CA LYS A 149 20.53 3.09 9.19
C LYS A 149 20.73 1.63 8.77
N MET A 150 19.76 0.77 9.03
CA MET A 150 19.82 -0.64 8.60
C MET A 150 19.76 -0.77 7.08
N ALA A 151 18.87 -0.02 6.40
CA ALA A 151 18.74 -0.04 4.95
C ALA A 151 20.05 0.39 4.25
N ASN A 152 20.68 1.45 4.72
CA ASN A 152 21.95 1.91 4.17
C ASN A 152 23.03 0.81 4.28
N ALA A 153 23.16 0.18 5.43
CA ALA A 153 24.11 -0.93 5.61
C ALA A 153 23.76 -2.18 4.78
N GLU A 154 22.50 -2.40 4.47
CA GLU A 154 22.06 -3.47 3.56
C GLU A 154 22.42 -3.12 2.10
N MET A 155 22.19 -1.89 1.68
CA MET A 155 22.48 -1.41 0.32
C MET A 155 23.99 -1.35 0.02
N GLU A 156 24.83 -1.02 1.00
CA GLU A 156 26.30 -1.04 0.87
C GLU A 156 26.87 -2.44 0.59
N ARG A 157 26.08 -3.50 0.83
CA ARG A 157 26.48 -4.90 0.62
C ARG A 157 25.95 -5.52 -0.68
N MET A 158 25.12 -4.76 -1.41
CA MET A 158 24.56 -5.19 -2.70
C MET A 158 25.51 -4.83 -3.85
#